data_cea7b3801dfd665ae9053511452ef5f2
#
_entry.id   cea7b3801dfd665ae9053511452ef5f2
#
_cell.length_a   1.000
_cell.length_b   1.000
_cell.length_c   1.000
_cell.angle_alpha   90.00
_cell.angle_beta   90.00
_cell.angle_gamma   90.00
#
_symmetry.space_group_name_H-M   'P 1'
#
loop_
_entity.id
_entity.type
_entity.pdbx_description
1 polymer ?
#
loop_
_entity_poly.entity_id
_entity_poly.type
_entity_poly.pdbx_seq_one_letter_code
_entity_poly.pdbx_strand_id
1 'polypeptide(L)'
;SGDTRFDRVLDVRKQARELPFIKRFLESKEGKRPIVMVAGSSWPQDEAIFIPYFHEHPEMKLIIAPHEIHREHLLSIEAMLKRPSVRLSEAHEDDLADKDCLIIDSFGLLSSIYRYGQIAYIGGGFGAGIHNTLEAAVYGMPVLFGPRYHKFKEAKDLIAVGGGFSITDDSTFRTKMDELLTDPTALETSGQAAGDFVKNSVGATDQILRQIHIR
;
A
#
# COMPACT_ATOMS: atom_id res chain seq x y z
N SER A 1 -23.87 -1.09 16.04
CA SER A 1 -23.09 -2.24 15.60
C SER A 1 -21.72 -1.75 15.20
N GLY A 2 -20.68 -2.21 15.89
CA GLY A 2 -19.30 -1.90 15.57
C GLY A 2 -18.96 -2.35 14.15
N ASP A 3 -18.07 -1.60 13.49
CA ASP A 3 -17.63 -1.97 12.14
C ASP A 3 -16.62 -3.13 12.24
N THR A 4 -17.08 -4.34 12.01
CA THR A 4 -16.27 -5.58 12.07
C THR A 4 -15.07 -5.60 11.13
N ARG A 5 -15.00 -4.67 10.15
CA ARG A 5 -13.87 -4.57 9.22
C ARG A 5 -12.58 -4.15 9.92
N PHE A 6 -12.66 -3.28 10.93
CA PHE A 6 -11.50 -2.87 11.73
C PHE A 6 -10.96 -4.02 12.57
N ASP A 7 -11.84 -4.78 13.21
CA ASP A 7 -11.44 -5.95 14.01
C ASP A 7 -10.75 -7.00 13.13
N ARG A 8 -11.33 -7.26 11.95
CA ARG A 8 -10.77 -8.21 10.98
C ARG A 8 -9.38 -7.78 10.51
N VAL A 9 -9.16 -6.49 10.25
CA VAL A 9 -7.86 -5.97 9.80
C VAL A 9 -6.81 -6.13 10.90
N LEU A 10 -7.15 -5.91 12.16
CA LEU A 10 -6.22 -6.15 13.27
C LEU A 10 -5.87 -7.63 13.42
N ASP A 11 -6.84 -8.53 13.27
CA ASP A 11 -6.60 -9.96 13.32
C ASP A 11 -5.69 -10.42 12.19
N VAL A 12 -5.93 -9.92 10.98
CA VAL A 12 -5.09 -10.18 9.81
C VAL A 12 -3.66 -9.68 10.06
N ARG A 13 -3.48 -8.49 10.65
CA ARG A 13 -2.17 -7.99 11.03
C ARG A 13 -1.46 -8.89 12.03
N LYS A 14 -2.16 -9.36 13.06
CA LYS A 14 -1.59 -10.30 14.06
C LYS A 14 -1.14 -11.61 13.44
N GLN A 15 -1.84 -12.07 12.39
CA GLN A 15 -1.55 -13.29 11.65
C GLN A 15 -0.62 -13.07 10.45
N ALA A 16 -0.14 -11.84 10.23
CA ALA A 16 0.73 -11.50 9.11
C ALA A 16 1.99 -12.36 9.12
N ARG A 17 2.26 -12.98 7.98
CA ARG A 17 3.42 -13.85 7.81
C ARG A 17 4.69 -13.04 7.64
N GLU A 18 5.79 -13.57 8.14
CA GLU A 18 7.08 -13.14 7.65
C GLU A 18 7.31 -13.68 6.24
N LEU A 19 7.79 -12.81 5.35
CA LEU A 19 8.06 -13.14 3.96
C LEU A 19 9.54 -12.96 3.68
N PRO A 20 10.36 -14.03 3.82
CA PRO A 20 11.81 -13.94 3.66
C PRO A 20 12.23 -13.40 2.28
N PHE A 21 11.47 -13.72 1.22
CA PHE A 21 11.73 -13.22 -0.12
C PHE A 21 11.57 -11.69 -0.22
N ILE A 22 10.63 -11.09 0.53
CA ILE A 22 10.51 -9.62 0.59
C ILE A 22 11.71 -9.04 1.33
N LYS A 23 12.13 -9.62 2.44
CA LYS A 23 13.32 -9.17 3.15
C LYS A 23 14.55 -9.19 2.24
N ARG A 24 14.71 -10.24 1.46
CA ARG A 24 15.79 -10.35 0.48
C ARG A 24 15.69 -9.28 -0.62
N PHE A 25 14.50 -9.06 -1.15
CA PHE A 25 14.24 -7.98 -2.12
C PHE A 25 14.60 -6.60 -1.58
N LEU A 26 14.38 -6.35 -0.30
CA LEU A 26 14.63 -5.06 0.36
C LEU A 26 16.08 -4.86 0.82
N GLU A 27 16.94 -5.86 0.70
CA GLU A 27 18.35 -5.69 1.00
C GLU A 27 18.97 -4.64 0.07
N SER A 28 19.75 -3.73 0.65
CA SER A 28 20.44 -2.69 -0.10
C SER A 28 21.91 -3.00 -0.20
N LYS A 29 22.47 -2.93 -1.40
CA LYS A 29 23.90 -3.06 -1.65
C LYS A 29 24.72 -1.90 -1.07
N GLU A 30 24.09 -0.74 -0.87
CA GLU A 30 24.76 0.50 -0.44
C GLU A 30 24.54 0.82 1.05
N GLY A 31 23.94 -0.09 1.81
CA GLY A 31 23.66 0.10 3.24
C GLY A 31 22.54 1.10 3.57
N LYS A 32 21.92 1.73 2.59
CA LYS A 32 20.73 2.57 2.77
C LYS A 32 19.47 1.77 2.53
N ARG A 33 18.56 1.79 3.50
CA ARG A 33 17.26 1.16 3.31
C ARG A 33 16.46 1.89 2.22
N PRO A 34 15.95 1.20 1.19
CA PRO A 34 15.14 1.84 0.17
C PRO A 34 13.81 2.30 0.74
N ILE A 35 13.21 3.31 0.13
CA ILE A 35 11.82 3.67 0.37
C ILE A 35 10.96 2.73 -0.48
N VAL A 36 10.06 2.03 0.17
CA VAL A 36 9.22 1.00 -0.47
C VAL A 36 7.79 1.50 -0.60
N MET A 37 7.31 1.60 -1.83
CA MET A 37 5.89 1.75 -2.10
C MET A 37 5.28 0.39 -2.44
N VAL A 38 4.19 0.04 -1.75
CA VAL A 38 3.37 -1.12 -2.07
C VAL A 38 2.11 -0.64 -2.79
N ALA A 39 1.96 -1.00 -4.05
CA ALA A 39 0.78 -0.73 -4.85
C ALA A 39 -0.11 -1.99 -4.86
N GLY A 40 -1.18 -1.94 -4.08
CA GLY A 40 -2.12 -3.05 -3.93
C GLY A 40 -3.36 -2.92 -4.80
N SER A 41 -3.80 -4.02 -5.37
CA SER A 41 -5.01 -4.11 -6.20
C SER A 41 -5.02 -3.10 -7.35
N SER A 42 -3.88 -2.93 -8.01
CA SER A 42 -3.70 -1.93 -9.07
C SER A 42 -4.39 -2.34 -10.37
N TRP A 43 -4.81 -1.32 -11.11
CA TRP A 43 -5.36 -1.40 -12.45
C TRP A 43 -4.45 -0.63 -13.43
N PRO A 44 -4.63 -0.82 -14.75
CA PRO A 44 -3.77 -0.13 -15.73
C PRO A 44 -3.68 1.38 -15.58
N GLN A 45 -4.80 2.04 -15.20
CA GLN A 45 -4.80 3.49 -14.96
C GLN A 45 -3.93 3.89 -13.77
N ASP A 46 -3.90 3.09 -12.71
CA ASP A 46 -3.05 3.30 -11.55
C ASP A 46 -1.58 3.15 -11.91
N GLU A 47 -1.26 2.08 -12.61
CA GLU A 47 0.10 1.73 -13.03
C GLU A 47 0.70 2.78 -13.96
N ALA A 48 -0.11 3.36 -14.84
CA ALA A 48 0.30 4.46 -15.72
C ALA A 48 0.72 5.73 -14.96
N ILE A 49 0.27 5.90 -13.72
CA ILE A 49 0.62 7.04 -12.86
C ILE A 49 1.87 6.74 -12.04
N PHE A 50 1.93 5.62 -11.32
CA PHE A 50 3.03 5.41 -10.37
C PHE A 50 4.29 4.80 -10.99
N ILE A 51 4.23 4.05 -12.08
CA ILE A 51 5.41 3.47 -12.71
C ILE A 51 6.36 4.54 -13.27
N PRO A 52 5.91 5.56 -14.03
CA PRO A 52 6.79 6.63 -14.46
C PRO A 52 7.48 7.37 -13.33
N TYR A 53 6.77 7.65 -12.24
CA TYR A 53 7.35 8.27 -11.05
C TYR A 53 8.45 7.40 -10.42
N PHE A 54 8.21 6.11 -10.30
CA PHE A 54 9.18 5.15 -9.81
C PHE A 54 10.48 5.14 -10.64
N HIS A 55 10.39 5.27 -11.97
CA HIS A 55 11.56 5.33 -12.84
C HIS A 55 12.48 6.51 -12.53
N GLU A 56 11.91 7.63 -12.12
CA GLU A 56 12.64 8.86 -11.83
C GLU A 56 13.23 8.92 -10.42
N HIS A 57 12.90 7.93 -9.56
CA HIS A 57 13.27 7.89 -8.15
C HIS A 57 14.05 6.62 -7.81
N PRO A 58 15.38 6.59 -8.06
CA PRO A 58 16.21 5.40 -7.86
C PRO A 58 16.30 4.95 -6.40
N GLU A 59 16.00 5.84 -5.44
CA GLU A 59 15.92 5.53 -4.01
C GLU A 59 14.72 4.67 -3.63
N MET A 60 13.75 4.52 -4.54
CA MET A 60 12.55 3.71 -4.31
C MET A 60 12.72 2.28 -4.79
N LYS A 61 12.10 1.36 -4.05
CA LYS A 61 11.68 0.04 -4.54
C LYS A 61 10.16 -0.02 -4.62
N LEU A 62 9.65 -0.76 -5.58
CA LEU A 62 8.22 -0.88 -5.86
C LEU A 62 7.77 -2.33 -5.75
N ILE A 63 6.71 -2.58 -5.00
CA ILE A 63 6.01 -3.87 -4.99
C ILE A 63 4.62 -3.63 -5.60
N ILE A 64 4.33 -4.31 -6.70
CA ILE A 64 3.03 -4.24 -7.37
C ILE A 64 2.28 -5.54 -7.14
N ALA A 65 1.09 -5.48 -6.53
CA ALA A 65 0.16 -6.58 -6.45
C ALA A 65 -1.08 -6.23 -7.29
N PRO A 66 -1.13 -6.59 -8.58
CA PRO A 66 -2.23 -6.22 -9.45
C PRO A 66 -3.56 -6.83 -8.99
N HIS A 67 -4.67 -6.15 -9.27
CA HIS A 67 -6.00 -6.69 -9.01
C HIS A 67 -6.27 -7.94 -9.86
N GLU A 68 -5.87 -7.91 -11.12
CA GLU A 68 -5.95 -9.03 -12.04
C GLU A 68 -4.56 -9.50 -12.46
N ILE A 69 -4.28 -10.80 -12.30
CA ILE A 69 -2.98 -11.40 -12.56
C ILE A 69 -2.95 -12.28 -13.81
N HIS A 70 -3.88 -12.07 -14.74
CA HIS A 70 -3.83 -12.75 -16.02
C HIS A 70 -2.60 -12.31 -16.85
N ARG A 71 -2.18 -13.18 -17.76
CA ARG A 71 -0.94 -13.02 -18.51
C ARG A 71 -0.81 -11.68 -19.22
N GLU A 72 -1.86 -11.22 -19.88
CA GLU A 72 -1.85 -9.97 -20.66
C GLU A 72 -1.59 -8.75 -19.77
N HIS A 73 -2.21 -8.70 -18.59
CA HIS A 73 -1.99 -7.61 -17.66
C HIS A 73 -0.55 -7.64 -17.11
N LEU A 74 -0.05 -8.81 -16.71
CA LEU A 74 1.34 -8.93 -16.24
C LEU A 74 2.35 -8.51 -17.30
N LEU A 75 2.14 -8.91 -18.55
CA LEU A 75 2.99 -8.48 -19.67
C LEU A 75 2.92 -6.98 -19.91
N SER A 76 1.75 -6.36 -19.74
CA SER A 76 1.60 -4.90 -19.88
C SER A 76 2.37 -4.14 -18.79
N ILE A 77 2.36 -4.63 -17.56
CA ILE A 77 3.16 -4.05 -16.45
C ILE A 77 4.65 -4.16 -16.77
N GLU A 78 5.10 -5.35 -17.16
CA GLU A 78 6.51 -5.59 -17.51
C GLU A 78 6.97 -4.71 -18.68
N ALA A 79 6.11 -4.51 -19.68
CA ALA A 79 6.41 -3.65 -20.82
C ALA A 79 6.61 -2.17 -20.44
N MET A 80 5.94 -1.71 -19.38
CA MET A 80 6.11 -0.35 -18.86
C MET A 80 7.36 -0.19 -17.99
N LEU A 81 7.81 -1.26 -17.33
CA LEU A 81 8.94 -1.23 -16.41
C LEU A 81 10.27 -1.16 -17.15
N LYS A 82 11.07 -0.13 -16.86
CA LYS A 82 12.42 0.09 -17.43
C LYS A 82 13.53 -0.22 -16.41
N ARG A 83 13.19 -0.32 -15.14
CA ARG A 83 14.12 -0.72 -14.07
C ARG A 83 14.04 -2.23 -13.85
N PRO A 84 15.08 -2.87 -13.29
CA PRO A 84 15.10 -4.31 -13.06
C PRO A 84 13.87 -4.78 -12.27
N SER A 85 13.11 -5.70 -12.83
CA SER A 85 11.89 -6.24 -12.26
C SER A 85 11.82 -7.76 -12.38
N VAL A 86 11.02 -8.38 -11.53
CA VAL A 86 10.76 -9.82 -11.57
C VAL A 86 9.35 -10.12 -11.04
N ARG A 87 8.69 -11.13 -11.61
CA ARG A 87 7.49 -11.71 -11.00
C ARG A 87 7.88 -12.61 -9.83
N LEU A 88 7.06 -12.65 -8.82
CA LEU A 88 7.29 -13.52 -7.67
C LEU A 88 7.43 -15.00 -8.08
N SER A 89 6.58 -15.47 -9.01
CA SER A 89 6.62 -16.86 -9.50
C SER A 89 7.91 -17.23 -10.23
N GLU A 90 8.64 -16.24 -10.73
CA GLU A 90 9.90 -16.43 -11.49
C GLU A 90 11.12 -15.98 -10.68
N ALA A 91 10.92 -15.51 -9.45
CA ALA A 91 11.99 -14.95 -8.64
C ALA A 91 12.90 -16.04 -8.06
N HIS A 92 14.21 -15.82 -8.17
CA HIS A 92 15.22 -16.58 -7.46
C HIS A 92 15.76 -15.74 -6.31
N GLU A 93 15.93 -16.37 -5.15
CA GLU A 93 16.35 -15.66 -3.92
C GLU A 93 17.64 -14.88 -4.11
N ASP A 94 18.59 -15.43 -4.83
CA ASP A 94 19.90 -14.81 -5.08
C ASP A 94 19.81 -13.52 -5.93
N ASP A 95 18.78 -13.40 -6.77
CA ASP A 95 18.61 -12.27 -7.69
C ASP A 95 17.72 -11.15 -7.12
N LEU A 96 16.97 -11.42 -6.07
CA LEU A 96 15.95 -10.48 -5.54
C LEU A 96 16.55 -9.14 -5.09
N ALA A 97 17.71 -9.14 -4.46
CA ALA A 97 18.36 -7.91 -4.00
C ALA A 97 18.74 -6.95 -5.13
N ASP A 98 18.92 -7.48 -6.35
CA ASP A 98 19.27 -6.72 -7.56
C ASP A 98 18.07 -6.16 -8.30
N LYS A 99 16.86 -6.53 -7.89
CA LYS A 99 15.62 -6.03 -8.48
C LYS A 99 15.14 -4.77 -7.78
N ASP A 100 14.52 -3.89 -8.53
CA ASP A 100 13.93 -2.65 -8.04
C ASP A 100 12.41 -2.72 -7.96
N CYS A 101 11.79 -3.62 -8.73
CA CYS A 101 10.36 -3.87 -8.71
C CYS A 101 10.06 -5.37 -8.58
N LEU A 102 9.17 -5.71 -7.66
CA LEU A 102 8.64 -7.05 -7.47
C LEU A 102 7.15 -7.07 -7.83
N ILE A 103 6.77 -7.90 -8.80
CA ILE A 103 5.39 -8.08 -9.24
C ILE A 103 4.84 -9.33 -8.54
N ILE A 104 3.78 -9.15 -7.76
CA ILE A 104 3.12 -10.23 -7.04
C ILE A 104 2.05 -10.83 -7.93
N ASP A 105 2.36 -11.94 -8.55
CA ASP A 105 1.49 -12.68 -9.47
C ASP A 105 0.77 -13.86 -8.80
N SER A 106 0.45 -13.69 -7.52
CA SER A 106 -0.34 -14.64 -6.73
C SER A 106 -1.30 -13.90 -5.79
N PHE A 107 -2.36 -14.58 -5.37
CA PHE A 107 -3.32 -14.04 -4.40
C PHE A 107 -2.96 -14.43 -2.96
N GLY A 108 -3.52 -13.68 -1.99
CA GLY A 108 -3.44 -14.00 -0.58
C GLY A 108 -2.22 -13.50 0.18
N LEU A 109 -1.30 -12.77 -0.46
CA LEU A 109 -0.09 -12.26 0.17
C LEU A 109 -0.15 -10.76 0.50
N LEU A 110 -1.04 -9.99 -0.13
CA LEU A 110 -1.01 -8.53 -0.11
C LEU A 110 -1.09 -7.95 1.31
N SER A 111 -1.98 -8.46 2.14
CA SER A 111 -2.12 -7.99 3.53
C SER A 111 -0.85 -8.17 4.37
N SER A 112 -0.06 -9.21 4.10
CA SER A 112 1.24 -9.43 4.75
C SER A 112 2.35 -8.58 4.12
N ILE A 113 2.24 -8.26 2.83
CA ILE A 113 3.24 -7.47 2.10
C ILE A 113 3.25 -6.01 2.55
N TYR A 114 2.09 -5.42 2.88
CA TYR A 114 2.01 -4.03 3.32
C TYR A 114 2.93 -3.71 4.51
N ARG A 115 3.15 -4.66 5.41
CA ARG A 115 4.05 -4.46 6.57
C ARG A 115 5.47 -4.02 6.18
N TYR A 116 5.90 -4.32 4.96
CA TYR A 116 7.24 -4.00 4.47
C TYR A 116 7.33 -2.65 3.76
N GLY A 117 6.20 -2.00 3.51
CA GLY A 117 6.14 -0.71 2.85
C GLY A 117 6.22 0.49 3.80
N GLN A 118 6.59 1.63 3.25
CA GLN A 118 6.52 2.95 3.90
C GLN A 118 5.40 3.80 3.33
N ILE A 119 4.98 3.53 2.10
CA ILE A 119 3.89 4.22 1.41
C ILE A 119 3.02 3.16 0.74
N ALA A 120 1.72 3.26 0.87
CA ALA A 120 0.77 2.41 0.17
C ALA A 120 0.03 3.18 -0.92
N TYR A 121 -0.16 2.54 -2.06
CA TYR A 121 -1.08 2.97 -3.10
C TYR A 121 -2.17 1.91 -3.25
N ILE A 122 -3.43 2.33 -3.17
CA ILE A 122 -4.59 1.43 -3.31
C ILE A 122 -5.27 1.68 -4.64
N GLY A 123 -5.30 0.66 -5.48
CA GLY A 123 -5.87 0.74 -6.82
C GLY A 123 -7.40 0.75 -6.87
N GLY A 124 -7.92 0.98 -8.05
CA GLY A 124 -9.34 0.99 -8.36
C GLY A 124 -10.00 2.36 -8.35
N GLY A 125 -9.32 3.40 -7.85
CA GLY A 125 -9.88 4.74 -7.69
C GLY A 125 -10.15 5.51 -8.99
N PHE A 126 -9.66 5.03 -10.12
CA PHE A 126 -9.99 5.57 -11.45
C PHE A 126 -11.08 4.78 -12.18
N GLY A 127 -11.51 3.65 -11.61
CA GLY A 127 -12.52 2.77 -12.16
C GLY A 127 -13.79 2.70 -11.30
N ALA A 128 -14.17 1.49 -10.89
CA ALA A 128 -15.37 1.24 -10.09
C ALA A 128 -15.30 1.74 -8.64
N GLY A 129 -14.13 2.02 -8.13
CA GLY A 129 -13.85 2.49 -6.77
C GLY A 129 -12.64 1.80 -6.16
N ILE A 130 -12.11 2.42 -5.12
CA ILE A 130 -10.91 1.93 -4.43
C ILE A 130 -11.16 0.59 -3.73
N HIS A 131 -10.09 -0.17 -3.57
CA HIS A 131 -10.07 -1.38 -2.76
C HIS A 131 -9.83 -1.06 -1.27
N ASN A 132 -9.55 -2.07 -0.46
CA ASN A 132 -9.44 -1.94 0.99
C ASN A 132 -8.21 -1.10 1.39
N THR A 133 -8.46 0.06 1.99
CA THR A 133 -7.42 0.96 2.50
C THR A 133 -6.90 0.58 3.89
N LEU A 134 -7.71 -0.13 4.68
CA LEU A 134 -7.39 -0.46 6.08
C LEU A 134 -6.28 -1.50 6.20
N GLU A 135 -6.16 -2.38 5.23
CA GLU A 135 -5.10 -3.40 5.20
C GLU A 135 -3.69 -2.79 5.17
N ALA A 136 -3.54 -1.61 4.58
CA ALA A 136 -2.31 -0.85 4.58
C ALA A 136 -2.22 0.09 5.80
N ALA A 137 -3.29 0.82 6.08
CA ALA A 137 -3.35 1.80 7.17
C ALA A 137 -3.01 1.19 8.54
N VAL A 138 -3.38 -0.06 8.78
CA VAL A 138 -3.12 -0.78 10.02
C VAL A 138 -1.63 -0.90 10.36
N TYR A 139 -0.75 -0.84 9.36
CA TYR A 139 0.70 -0.88 9.54
C TYR A 139 1.34 0.51 9.76
N GLY A 140 0.54 1.56 9.79
CA GLY A 140 1.04 2.90 10.08
C GLY A 140 1.81 3.54 8.93
N MET A 141 1.29 3.47 7.72
CA MET A 141 1.83 4.14 6.55
C MET A 141 0.78 5.03 5.88
N PRO A 142 1.18 6.14 5.22
CA PRO A 142 0.26 6.93 4.42
C PRO A 142 -0.30 6.11 3.26
N VAL A 143 -1.57 6.33 2.94
CA VAL A 143 -2.33 5.60 1.94
C VAL A 143 -2.80 6.54 0.85
N LEU A 144 -2.32 6.33 -0.39
CA LEU A 144 -2.71 7.10 -1.57
C LEU A 144 -3.71 6.29 -2.40
N PHE A 145 -4.66 6.96 -3.01
CA PHE A 145 -5.66 6.34 -3.86
C PHE A 145 -6.28 7.35 -4.84
N GLY A 146 -6.90 6.86 -5.90
CA GLY A 146 -7.55 7.67 -6.92
C GLY A 146 -8.84 8.35 -6.43
N PRO A 147 -9.54 9.10 -7.32
CA PRO A 147 -10.61 10.02 -6.91
C PRO A 147 -11.93 9.34 -6.54
N ARG A 148 -12.16 8.09 -6.91
CA ARG A 148 -13.43 7.38 -6.65
C ARG A 148 -13.41 6.66 -5.31
N TYR A 149 -13.43 7.40 -4.23
CA TYR A 149 -13.42 6.88 -2.84
C TYR A 149 -14.65 7.26 -2.04
N HIS A 150 -15.54 8.12 -2.54
CA HIS A 150 -16.63 8.76 -1.77
C HIS A 150 -17.65 7.78 -1.18
N LYS A 151 -17.76 6.57 -1.73
CA LYS A 151 -18.61 5.51 -1.19
C LYS A 151 -18.02 4.81 0.04
N PHE A 152 -16.74 5.06 0.34
CA PHE A 152 -16.00 4.40 1.40
C PHE A 152 -15.75 5.37 2.56
N LYS A 153 -16.50 5.18 3.63
CA LYS A 153 -16.40 6.03 4.82
C LYS A 153 -14.99 6.03 5.39
N GLU A 154 -14.35 4.87 5.47
CA GLU A 154 -12.99 4.70 5.97
C GLU A 154 -11.94 5.51 5.19
N ALA A 155 -12.10 5.63 3.89
CA ALA A 155 -11.20 6.43 3.05
C ALA A 155 -11.38 7.93 3.33
N LYS A 156 -12.62 8.39 3.48
CA LYS A 156 -12.92 9.77 3.87
C LYS A 156 -12.37 10.11 5.25
N ASP A 157 -12.53 9.21 6.18
CA ASP A 157 -12.03 9.37 7.55
C ASP A 157 -10.49 9.36 7.60
N LEU A 158 -9.83 8.51 6.81
CA LEU A 158 -8.36 8.54 6.64
C LEU A 158 -7.86 9.88 6.10
N ILE A 159 -8.55 10.46 5.12
CA ILE A 159 -8.22 11.80 4.63
C ILE A 159 -8.37 12.84 5.74
N ALA A 160 -9.48 12.79 6.47
CA ALA A 160 -9.77 13.73 7.54
C ALA A 160 -8.71 13.75 8.65
N VAL A 161 -8.12 12.60 8.98
CA VAL A 161 -7.05 12.50 9.99
C VAL A 161 -5.65 12.74 9.44
N GLY A 162 -5.50 12.92 8.12
CA GLY A 162 -4.20 13.15 7.48
C GLY A 162 -3.38 11.89 7.21
N GLY A 163 -4.02 10.71 7.21
CA GLY A 163 -3.37 9.43 6.90
C GLY A 163 -3.67 8.89 5.51
N GLY A 164 -4.67 9.44 4.82
CA GLY A 164 -5.06 9.09 3.46
C GLY A 164 -5.03 10.31 2.53
N PHE A 165 -4.68 10.09 1.27
CA PHE A 165 -4.55 11.14 0.27
C PHE A 165 -5.16 10.68 -1.05
N SER A 166 -6.14 11.44 -1.55
CA SER A 166 -6.68 11.21 -2.89
C SER A 166 -5.86 11.96 -3.93
N ILE A 167 -5.52 11.25 -5.00
CA ILE A 167 -4.87 11.86 -6.17
C ILE A 167 -5.84 11.78 -7.36
N THR A 168 -5.77 12.76 -8.25
CA THR A 168 -6.67 12.83 -9.41
C THR A 168 -5.96 12.60 -10.74
N ASP A 169 -4.64 12.78 -10.76
CA ASP A 169 -3.81 12.69 -11.95
C ASP A 169 -2.33 12.49 -11.58
N ASP A 170 -1.48 12.43 -12.59
CA ASP A 170 -0.03 12.35 -12.42
C ASP A 170 0.54 13.53 -11.60
N SER A 171 0.07 14.75 -11.85
CA SER A 171 0.56 15.95 -11.17
C SER A 171 0.29 15.93 -9.68
N THR A 172 -0.93 15.59 -9.26
CA THR A 172 -1.30 15.49 -7.85
C THR A 172 -0.61 14.34 -7.14
N PHE A 173 -0.42 13.22 -7.84
CA PHE A 173 0.37 12.09 -7.33
C PHE A 173 1.83 12.49 -7.08
N ARG A 174 2.48 13.14 -8.06
CA ARG A 174 3.87 13.61 -7.94
C ARG A 174 4.05 14.60 -6.80
N THR A 175 3.15 15.56 -6.66
CA THR A 175 3.21 16.54 -5.57
C THR A 175 3.18 15.86 -4.21
N LYS A 176 2.29 14.88 -4.00
CA LYS A 176 2.20 14.17 -2.73
C LYS A 176 3.40 13.27 -2.50
N MET A 177 3.84 12.55 -3.51
CA MET A 177 5.01 11.67 -3.39
C MET A 177 6.29 12.45 -3.12
N ASP A 178 6.49 13.59 -3.77
CA ASP A 178 7.65 14.45 -3.54
C ASP A 178 7.69 14.94 -2.09
N GLU A 179 6.54 15.33 -1.53
CA GLU A 179 6.42 15.69 -0.12
C GLU A 179 6.83 14.52 0.79
N LEU A 180 6.28 13.32 0.56
CA LEU A 180 6.54 12.15 1.39
C LEU A 180 7.98 11.65 1.29
N LEU A 181 8.62 11.79 0.12
CA LEU A 181 10.01 11.36 -0.09
C LEU A 181 11.04 12.33 0.45
N THR A 182 10.73 13.63 0.45
CA THR A 182 11.68 14.68 0.84
C THR A 182 11.51 15.17 2.28
N ASP A 183 10.34 14.97 2.88
CA ASP A 183 10.04 15.36 4.26
C ASP A 183 9.78 14.13 5.14
N PRO A 184 10.79 13.65 5.89
CA PRO A 184 10.62 12.51 6.81
C PRO A 184 9.53 12.73 7.86
N THR A 185 9.31 13.98 8.29
CA THR A 185 8.27 14.32 9.26
C THR A 185 6.88 14.14 8.64
N ALA A 186 6.67 14.56 7.39
CA ALA A 186 5.42 14.35 6.68
C ALA A 186 5.11 12.87 6.51
N LEU A 187 6.10 12.07 6.15
CA LEU A 187 5.97 10.60 6.03
C LEU A 187 5.59 9.96 7.36
N GLU A 188 6.31 10.27 8.43
CA GLU A 188 6.07 9.72 9.76
C GLU A 188 4.72 10.15 10.33
N THR A 189 4.37 11.42 10.25
CA THR A 189 3.12 11.98 10.77
C THR A 189 1.91 11.39 10.06
N SER A 190 1.94 11.29 8.74
CA SER A 190 0.83 10.71 7.97
C SER A 190 0.69 9.20 8.23
N GLY A 191 1.80 8.48 8.35
CA GLY A 191 1.80 7.07 8.73
C GLY A 191 1.23 6.84 10.13
N GLN A 192 1.64 7.66 11.10
CA GLN A 192 1.12 7.60 12.47
C GLN A 192 -0.39 7.89 12.52
N ALA A 193 -0.84 8.89 11.77
CA ALA A 193 -2.26 9.23 11.66
C ALA A 193 -3.09 8.07 11.12
N ALA A 194 -2.61 7.38 10.06
CA ALA A 194 -3.27 6.22 9.50
C ALA A 194 -3.36 5.05 10.49
N GLY A 195 -2.26 4.74 11.18
CA GLY A 195 -2.20 3.68 12.19
C GLY A 195 -3.10 3.95 13.39
N ASP A 196 -3.08 5.16 13.92
CA ASP A 196 -3.89 5.58 15.06
C ASP A 196 -5.38 5.58 14.70
N PHE A 197 -5.73 5.97 13.50
CA PHE A 197 -7.12 5.90 13.03
C PHE A 197 -7.69 4.47 13.14
N VAL A 198 -6.95 3.47 12.68
CA VAL A 198 -7.38 2.07 12.78
C VAL A 198 -7.49 1.63 14.23
N LYS A 199 -6.49 1.90 15.06
CA LYS A 199 -6.48 1.58 16.50
C LYS A 199 -7.67 2.19 17.24
N ASN A 200 -7.92 3.48 17.04
CA ASN A 200 -8.97 4.21 17.74
C ASN A 200 -10.37 3.77 17.31
N SER A 201 -10.53 3.36 16.05
CA SER A 201 -11.80 2.86 15.53
C SER A 201 -12.21 1.53 16.17
N VAL A 202 -11.24 0.66 16.46
CA VAL A 202 -11.48 -0.60 17.20
C VAL A 202 -11.81 -0.34 18.65
N GLY A 203 -11.03 0.52 19.32
CA GLY A 203 -11.28 0.89 20.73
C GLY A 203 -12.65 1.50 20.97
N ALA A 204 -13.14 2.31 20.03
CA ALA A 204 -14.49 2.87 20.10
C ALA A 204 -15.58 1.78 20.01
N THR A 205 -15.38 0.77 19.19
CA THR A 205 -16.29 -0.38 19.08
C THR A 205 -16.37 -1.16 20.38
N ASP A 206 -15.23 -1.47 20.99
CA ASP A 206 -15.17 -2.17 22.28
C ASP A 206 -15.86 -1.40 23.41
N GLN A 207 -15.69 -0.08 23.43
CA GLN A 207 -16.36 0.77 24.44
C GLN A 207 -17.89 0.76 24.29
N ILE A 208 -18.39 0.82 23.07
CA ILE A 208 -19.83 0.77 22.80
C ILE A 208 -20.41 -0.59 23.21
N LEU A 209 -19.74 -1.68 22.88
CA LEU A 209 -20.17 -3.03 23.25
C LEU A 209 -20.22 -3.22 24.76
N ARG A 210 -19.25 -2.71 25.50
CA ARG A 210 -19.25 -2.75 26.98
C ARG A 210 -20.42 -1.97 27.59
N GLN A 211 -20.78 -0.82 26.99
CA GLN A 211 -21.91 -0.01 27.48
C GLN A 211 -23.28 -0.68 27.22
N ILE A 212 -23.39 -1.50 26.16
CA ILE A 212 -24.64 -2.22 25.86
C ILE A 212 -24.82 -3.44 26.77
N HIS A 213 -23.74 -4.06 27.25
CA HIS A 213 -23.79 -5.24 28.13
C HIS A 213 -24.01 -4.88 29.63
N ILE A 214 -24.02 -3.60 29.99
CA ILE A 214 -24.25 -3.12 31.36
C ILE A 214 -25.73 -2.69 31.61
N ARG A 215 -26.59 -2.90 30.62
CA ARG A 215 -28.05 -2.71 30.79
C ARG A 215 -28.76 -4.10 30.75
#